data_c11f278bb13335ccf418940343480733
#
_entry.id   c11f278bb13335ccf418940343480733
#
_cell.length_a   1.000
_cell.length_b   1.000
_cell.length_c   1.000
_cell.angle_alpha   90.00
_cell.angle_beta   90.00
_cell.angle_gamma   90.00
#
_symmetry.space_group_name_H-M   'P 1'
#
loop_
_entity.id
_entity.type
_entity.pdbx_description
1 polymer ?
#
loop_
_entity_poly.entity_id
_entity_poly.type
_entity_poly.pdbx_seq_one_letter_code
_entity_poly.pdbx_strand_id
1 'polypeptide(L)'
;MNNFVSTNLLEQQKPIPGMDLFLKRSKSISPITEIIEEIRQGRMVVLLDDEDRENEGDLVMAAQYVTPEDINFMSKHGRGLICLTLTEERGKQLNLSPMVARNGTKMGTNFTASIEAAEGVTTGISAADRAHTIQTAVHVNARPMDIVSPGHVFPLIAQKGGVLVRAGHTEAGCDIAKLAKLDASAVICEILKDNGEMARLPDLLDFAAKHDLKVGTIADLINYRSQTESLVKRVAERLIETAYGPFQLIAYQESIANQTHLALVKGNITADKSVLVRVHEPLSVLDLLDASNKSHSWSLPDAMQMISQADAGVIVMLRRDEKSEDVIHAINSANFPANNQYTLKDYGIGAQILRDLGVVKMRLMAEPRKMPSMAGFGLQVTEFL
;
A
#
# COMPACT_ATOMS: atom_id res chain seq x y z
N MET A 1 -2.04 -58.02 5.15
CA MET A 1 -1.91 -57.57 3.76
C MET A 1 -3.07 -56.65 3.45
N ASN A 2 -2.92 -55.35 3.64
CA ASN A 2 -3.88 -54.34 3.22
C ASN A 2 -3.12 -53.19 2.60
N ASN A 3 -3.21 -53.10 1.28
CA ASN A 3 -2.69 -52.03 0.46
C ASN A 3 -3.56 -50.79 0.62
N PHE A 4 -3.03 -49.73 1.16
CA PHE A 4 -3.60 -48.38 1.05
C PHE A 4 -3.08 -47.75 -0.25
N VAL A 5 -3.98 -47.58 -1.20
CA VAL A 5 -3.74 -46.79 -2.41
C VAL A 5 -3.97 -45.31 -2.07
N SER A 6 -2.91 -44.54 -2.03
CA SER A 6 -2.95 -43.07 -1.99
C SER A 6 -3.33 -42.54 -3.37
N THR A 7 -4.55 -42.08 -3.53
CA THR A 7 -5.00 -41.36 -4.74
C THR A 7 -4.60 -39.89 -4.62
N ASN A 8 -3.71 -39.44 -5.50
CA ASN A 8 -3.36 -38.05 -5.77
C ASN A 8 -4.60 -37.26 -6.25
N LEU A 9 -5.07 -36.33 -5.43
CA LEU A 9 -6.12 -35.34 -5.72
C LEU A 9 -5.54 -33.97 -6.10
N LEU A 10 -4.52 -33.94 -6.96
CA LEU A 10 -3.88 -32.67 -7.40
C LEU A 10 -3.93 -32.49 -8.94
N GLU A 11 -4.92 -33.03 -9.63
CA GLU A 11 -5.11 -32.72 -11.04
C GLU A 11 -6.58 -32.44 -11.33
N GLN A 12 -6.87 -31.19 -11.69
CA GLN A 12 -7.93 -30.57 -12.50
C GLN A 12 -8.61 -29.38 -11.87
N GLN A 13 -7.83 -28.32 -11.61
CA GLN A 13 -8.42 -26.98 -11.58
C GLN A 13 -8.23 -26.34 -12.97
N LYS A 14 -9.34 -26.10 -13.69
CA LYS A 14 -9.33 -25.31 -14.93
C LYS A 14 -8.83 -23.90 -14.63
N PRO A 15 -7.95 -23.31 -15.46
CA PRO A 15 -7.45 -21.96 -15.26
C PRO A 15 -8.60 -20.95 -15.29
N ILE A 16 -8.60 -20.02 -14.33
CA ILE A 16 -9.57 -18.92 -14.21
C ILE A 16 -9.30 -17.95 -15.37
N PRO A 17 -10.33 -17.49 -16.13
CA PRO A 17 -10.15 -16.48 -17.17
C PRO A 17 -9.56 -15.19 -16.59
N GLY A 18 -8.44 -14.74 -17.13
CA GLY A 18 -7.64 -13.62 -16.59
C GLY A 18 -6.33 -14.04 -15.94
N MET A 19 -6.19 -15.28 -15.48
CA MET A 19 -4.96 -15.82 -14.92
C MET A 19 -3.88 -16.03 -16.01
N ASP A 20 -4.27 -16.25 -17.27
CA ASP A 20 -3.34 -16.37 -18.39
C ASP A 20 -2.65 -15.06 -18.75
N LEU A 21 -3.29 -13.92 -18.52
CA LEU A 21 -2.64 -12.60 -18.67
C LEU A 21 -1.63 -12.37 -17.54
N PHE A 22 -1.97 -12.80 -16.32
CA PHE A 22 -1.10 -12.76 -15.14
C PHE A 22 0.09 -13.73 -15.30
N LEU A 23 -0.15 -14.96 -15.80
CA LEU A 23 0.89 -15.98 -16.05
C LEU A 23 1.78 -15.64 -17.25
N LYS A 24 1.28 -14.92 -18.27
CA LYS A 24 2.12 -14.38 -19.37
C LYS A 24 3.01 -13.24 -18.92
N ARG A 25 2.58 -12.42 -17.93
CA ARG A 25 3.42 -11.41 -17.26
C ARG A 25 4.52 -12.09 -16.41
N SER A 26 4.29 -13.28 -15.88
CA SER A 26 5.19 -13.96 -14.94
C SER A 26 6.51 -14.48 -15.52
N LYS A 27 6.70 -14.53 -16.85
CA LYS A 27 7.98 -14.97 -17.43
C LYS A 27 9.10 -13.93 -17.38
N SER A 28 8.76 -12.70 -17.03
CA SER A 28 9.71 -11.57 -16.95
C SER A 28 9.74 -10.91 -15.56
N ILE A 29 8.75 -11.19 -14.70
CA ILE A 29 8.67 -10.72 -13.30
C ILE A 29 9.08 -11.88 -12.39
N SER A 30 10.00 -11.61 -11.48
CA SER A 30 10.52 -12.60 -10.52
C SER A 30 9.55 -12.79 -9.35
N PRO A 31 9.42 -13.99 -8.79
CA PRO A 31 8.69 -14.23 -7.56
C PRO A 31 9.21 -13.32 -6.43
N ILE A 32 8.31 -12.84 -5.57
CA ILE A 32 8.69 -11.91 -4.49
C ILE A 32 9.72 -12.51 -3.52
N THR A 33 9.73 -13.83 -3.35
CA THR A 33 10.73 -14.52 -2.54
C THR A 33 12.15 -14.40 -3.10
N GLU A 34 12.28 -14.36 -4.43
CA GLU A 34 13.56 -14.10 -5.08
C GLU A 34 13.99 -12.64 -4.93
N ILE A 35 13.05 -11.70 -5.01
CA ILE A 35 13.32 -10.27 -4.76
C ILE A 35 13.81 -10.06 -3.32
N ILE A 36 13.17 -10.69 -2.34
CA ILE A 36 13.62 -10.64 -0.93
C ILE A 36 15.02 -11.21 -0.78
N GLU A 37 15.35 -12.27 -1.52
CA GLU A 37 16.69 -12.89 -1.47
C GLU A 37 17.76 -11.99 -2.09
N GLU A 38 17.47 -11.32 -3.23
CA GLU A 38 18.37 -10.31 -3.81
C GLU A 38 18.71 -9.20 -2.79
N ILE A 39 17.68 -8.64 -2.16
CA ILE A 39 17.84 -7.61 -1.13
C ILE A 39 18.66 -8.11 0.06
N ARG A 40 18.41 -9.36 0.50
CA ARG A 40 19.20 -9.99 1.59
C ARG A 40 20.68 -10.09 1.26
N GLN A 41 21.00 -10.32 -0.01
CA GLN A 41 22.37 -10.42 -0.49
C GLN A 41 22.99 -9.05 -0.83
N GLY A 42 22.29 -7.94 -0.54
CA GLY A 42 22.75 -6.58 -0.82
C GLY A 42 22.68 -6.20 -2.30
N ARG A 43 21.93 -6.95 -3.12
CA ARG A 43 21.77 -6.63 -4.54
C ARG A 43 20.55 -5.74 -4.79
N MET A 44 20.70 -4.90 -5.80
CA MET A 44 19.65 -3.99 -6.28
C MET A 44 18.62 -4.75 -7.12
N VAL A 45 17.37 -4.33 -7.03
CA VAL A 45 16.24 -4.86 -7.83
C VAL A 45 15.47 -3.71 -8.47
N VAL A 46 14.63 -4.03 -9.44
CA VAL A 46 13.58 -3.12 -9.93
C VAL A 46 12.26 -3.53 -9.29
N LEU A 47 11.56 -2.57 -8.70
CA LEU A 47 10.25 -2.81 -8.10
C LEU A 47 9.22 -1.91 -8.78
N LEU A 48 8.12 -2.50 -9.25
CA LEU A 48 7.03 -1.80 -9.91
C LEU A 48 5.85 -1.60 -8.96
N ASP A 49 5.23 -0.43 -9.04
CA ASP A 49 3.92 -0.21 -8.47
C ASP A 49 2.78 -0.50 -9.46
N ASP A 50 1.55 -0.28 -9.02
CA ASP A 50 0.35 -0.58 -9.78
C ASP A 50 0.13 0.43 -10.93
N GLU A 51 -0.39 -0.04 -12.09
CA GLU A 51 -0.75 0.81 -13.24
C GLU A 51 -1.77 1.91 -12.86
N ASP A 52 -2.60 1.64 -11.86
CA ASP A 52 -3.59 2.58 -11.34
C ASP A 52 -3.06 3.56 -10.30
N ARG A 53 -1.78 3.42 -9.87
CA ARG A 53 -1.11 4.32 -8.92
C ARG A 53 -0.22 5.33 -9.66
N GLU A 54 1.09 5.14 -9.67
CA GLU A 54 2.08 5.96 -10.40
C GLU A 54 2.47 5.30 -11.72
N ASN A 55 2.33 3.95 -11.77
CA ASN A 55 2.74 3.12 -12.89
C ASN A 55 4.22 3.30 -13.22
N GLU A 56 5.07 3.27 -12.19
CA GLU A 56 6.50 3.53 -12.26
C GLU A 56 7.30 2.35 -11.73
N GLY A 57 8.59 2.34 -11.99
CA GLY A 57 9.53 1.39 -11.43
C GLY A 57 10.71 2.09 -10.81
N ASP A 58 11.07 1.66 -9.59
CA ASP A 58 12.22 2.15 -8.86
C ASP A 58 13.32 1.08 -8.80
N LEU A 59 14.57 1.56 -8.84
CA LEU A 59 15.70 0.81 -8.31
C LEU A 59 15.57 0.79 -6.79
N VAL A 60 15.67 -0.40 -6.20
CA VAL A 60 15.52 -0.60 -4.74
C VAL A 60 16.64 -1.47 -4.22
N MET A 61 17.28 -1.08 -3.12
CA MET A 61 18.23 -1.91 -2.38
C MET A 61 18.19 -1.61 -0.89
N ALA A 62 18.66 -2.56 -0.05
CA ALA A 62 18.78 -2.32 1.38
C ALA A 62 19.79 -1.20 1.68
N ALA A 63 19.38 -0.20 2.47
CA ALA A 63 20.18 0.98 2.72
C ALA A 63 21.50 0.67 3.44
N GLN A 64 21.52 -0.33 4.31
CA GLN A 64 22.75 -0.72 5.05
C GLN A 64 23.88 -1.24 4.17
N TYR A 65 23.57 -1.69 2.94
CA TYR A 65 24.57 -2.23 2.01
C TYR A 65 24.96 -1.26 0.89
N VAL A 66 24.33 -0.06 0.86
CA VAL A 66 24.60 0.89 -0.22
C VAL A 66 26.06 1.28 -0.30
N THR A 67 26.62 1.29 -1.50
CA THR A 67 27.98 1.70 -1.80
C THR A 67 28.00 2.95 -2.69
N PRO A 68 29.14 3.64 -2.83
CA PRO A 68 29.28 4.72 -3.82
C PRO A 68 28.96 4.27 -5.26
N GLU A 69 29.29 3.04 -5.60
CA GLU A 69 29.02 2.45 -6.92
C GLU A 69 27.51 2.32 -7.16
N ASP A 70 26.74 1.91 -6.16
CA ASP A 70 25.27 1.80 -6.23
C ASP A 70 24.63 3.18 -6.42
N ILE A 71 25.04 4.18 -5.65
CA ILE A 71 24.58 5.55 -5.80
C ILE A 71 24.91 6.11 -7.18
N ASN A 72 26.12 5.84 -7.67
CA ASN A 72 26.53 6.23 -9.03
C ASN A 72 25.68 5.51 -10.09
N PHE A 73 25.37 4.22 -9.89
CA PHE A 73 24.51 3.45 -10.78
C PHE A 73 23.08 4.07 -10.81
N MET A 74 22.49 4.34 -9.64
CA MET A 74 21.16 4.98 -9.53
C MET A 74 21.15 6.35 -10.21
N SER A 75 22.15 7.19 -9.96
CA SER A 75 22.25 8.53 -10.57
C SER A 75 22.39 8.47 -12.08
N LYS A 76 23.22 7.54 -12.59
CA LYS A 76 23.56 7.43 -14.01
C LYS A 76 22.47 6.74 -14.82
N HIS A 77 21.87 5.69 -14.28
CA HIS A 77 20.97 4.79 -14.99
C HIS A 77 19.52 4.93 -14.56
N GLY A 78 19.23 5.13 -13.27
CA GLY A 78 17.90 5.44 -12.77
C GLY A 78 17.48 6.87 -13.16
N ARG A 79 18.32 7.86 -12.81
CA ARG A 79 18.12 9.30 -13.11
C ARG A 79 17.02 9.96 -12.28
N GLY A 80 16.36 9.21 -11.41
CA GLY A 80 15.37 9.70 -10.47
C GLY A 80 15.99 10.39 -9.25
N LEU A 81 15.14 10.73 -8.30
CA LEU A 81 15.58 11.28 -7.02
C LEU A 81 16.03 10.15 -6.09
N ILE A 82 17.27 10.22 -5.62
CA ILE A 82 17.76 9.22 -4.65
C ILE A 82 17.14 9.55 -3.28
N CYS A 83 16.26 8.64 -2.84
CA CYS A 83 15.55 8.73 -1.58
C CYS A 83 15.95 7.61 -0.61
N LEU A 84 15.89 7.93 0.69
CA LEU A 84 16.13 6.97 1.76
C LEU A 84 14.80 6.67 2.48
N THR A 85 14.26 5.46 2.31
CA THR A 85 13.05 5.06 3.00
C THR A 85 13.36 4.62 4.42
N LEU A 86 12.61 5.15 5.38
CA LEU A 86 12.81 4.92 6.82
C LEU A 86 11.49 4.59 7.50
N THR A 87 11.54 3.82 8.56
CA THR A 87 10.40 3.66 9.46
C THR A 87 10.17 4.92 10.30
N GLU A 88 8.97 5.08 10.83
CA GLU A 88 8.63 6.18 11.74
C GLU A 88 9.56 6.21 12.97
N GLU A 89 9.90 5.02 13.49
CA GLU A 89 10.79 4.88 14.64
C GLU A 89 12.20 5.40 14.32
N ARG A 90 12.73 5.08 13.13
CA ARG A 90 14.03 5.59 12.69
C ARG A 90 13.99 7.10 12.45
N GLY A 91 12.92 7.60 11.85
CA GLY A 91 12.74 9.05 11.67
C GLY A 91 12.72 9.80 13.01
N LYS A 92 12.05 9.27 14.03
CA LYS A 92 12.06 9.81 15.40
C LYS A 92 13.43 9.72 16.06
N GLN A 93 14.13 8.58 15.91
CA GLN A 93 15.50 8.40 16.42
C GLN A 93 16.46 9.48 15.90
N LEU A 94 16.33 9.83 14.61
CA LEU A 94 17.15 10.85 13.96
C LEU A 94 16.60 12.27 14.14
N ASN A 95 15.46 12.45 14.82
CA ASN A 95 14.76 13.72 14.98
C ASN A 95 14.45 14.42 13.63
N LEU A 96 14.06 13.62 12.62
CA LEU A 96 13.72 14.15 11.30
C LEU A 96 12.37 14.88 11.33
N SER A 97 12.37 16.12 10.88
CA SER A 97 11.15 16.92 10.75
C SER A 97 10.54 16.74 9.35
N PRO A 98 9.20 16.78 9.21
CA PRO A 98 8.55 16.85 7.90
C PRO A 98 9.11 18.03 7.10
N MET A 99 9.28 17.85 5.79
CA MET A 99 9.78 18.90 4.88
C MET A 99 8.86 20.12 4.86
N VAL A 100 7.55 19.92 5.04
CA VAL A 100 6.52 20.95 5.05
C VAL A 100 5.51 20.71 6.16
N ALA A 101 4.94 21.79 6.69
CA ALA A 101 3.89 21.71 7.71
C ALA A 101 2.58 21.12 7.16
N ARG A 102 2.28 21.34 5.86
CA ARG A 102 1.11 20.80 5.16
C ARG A 102 1.54 20.15 3.86
N ASN A 103 1.41 18.83 3.80
CA ASN A 103 1.68 18.08 2.57
C ASN A 103 0.55 18.30 1.56
N GLY A 104 0.89 18.88 0.41
CA GLY A 104 -0.03 19.13 -0.70
C GLY A 104 0.14 18.18 -1.88
N THR A 105 1.00 17.15 -1.75
CA THR A 105 1.25 16.21 -2.86
C THR A 105 0.09 15.26 -3.04
N LYS A 106 -0.24 14.94 -4.29
CA LYS A 106 -1.36 14.05 -4.66
C LYS A 106 -1.23 12.66 -4.02
N MET A 107 -0.01 12.13 -3.94
CA MET A 107 0.28 10.80 -3.42
C MET A 107 0.57 10.78 -1.92
N GLY A 108 0.65 11.94 -1.28
CA GLY A 108 0.87 12.07 0.16
C GLY A 108 2.23 11.53 0.64
N THR A 109 3.26 11.56 -0.22
CA THR A 109 4.60 11.08 0.12
C THR A 109 5.21 11.87 1.27
N ASN A 110 5.61 11.20 2.34
CA ASN A 110 6.08 11.82 3.58
C ASN A 110 7.57 12.16 3.51
N PHE A 111 7.89 13.19 2.76
CA PHE A 111 9.25 13.75 2.75
C PHE A 111 9.59 14.39 4.11
N THR A 112 10.82 14.15 4.56
CA THR A 112 11.44 14.96 5.62
C THR A 112 12.35 16.03 5.02
N ALA A 113 12.90 16.92 5.87
CA ALA A 113 14.02 17.73 5.46
C ALA A 113 15.14 16.82 4.91
N SER A 114 15.79 17.25 3.82
CA SER A 114 16.95 16.55 3.26
C SER A 114 18.11 16.54 4.25
N ILE A 115 18.95 15.52 4.19
CA ILE A 115 20.02 15.29 5.16
C ILE A 115 21.40 15.16 4.51
N GLU A 116 22.40 15.39 5.34
CA GLU A 116 23.82 15.15 5.08
C GLU A 116 24.44 14.50 6.32
N ALA A 117 25.50 13.66 6.16
CA ALA A 117 26.30 13.26 7.30
C ALA A 117 27.00 14.49 7.90
N ALA A 118 27.02 14.59 9.25
CA ALA A 118 27.66 15.72 9.92
C ALA A 118 29.18 15.77 9.71
N GLU A 119 29.79 14.59 9.47
CA GLU A 119 31.22 14.41 9.25
C GLU A 119 31.49 13.44 8.10
N GLY A 120 32.67 13.48 7.52
CA GLY A 120 33.11 12.51 6.50
C GLY A 120 32.61 12.78 5.09
N VAL A 121 32.01 13.93 4.83
CA VAL A 121 31.54 14.36 3.50
C VAL A 121 32.30 15.60 3.04
N THR A 122 32.29 15.84 1.72
CA THR A 122 32.87 17.04 1.11
C THR A 122 31.79 18.08 0.82
N THR A 123 31.22 18.04 -0.38
CA THR A 123 30.08 18.90 -0.79
C THR A 123 28.72 18.22 -0.64
N GLY A 124 28.71 16.94 -0.27
CA GLY A 124 27.51 16.13 -0.02
C GLY A 124 26.89 15.47 -1.25
N ILE A 125 27.07 16.05 -2.44
CA ILE A 125 26.39 15.57 -3.68
C ILE A 125 27.07 14.38 -4.34
N SER A 126 28.36 14.13 -4.06
CA SER A 126 29.09 13.01 -4.70
C SER A 126 28.43 11.68 -4.36
N ALA A 127 28.65 10.65 -5.20
CA ALA A 127 28.15 9.31 -4.91
C ALA A 127 28.71 8.79 -3.58
N ALA A 128 29.97 9.07 -3.28
CA ALA A 128 30.60 8.70 -2.01
C ALA A 128 29.97 9.41 -0.82
N ASP A 129 29.75 10.71 -0.90
CA ASP A 129 29.15 11.50 0.18
C ASP A 129 27.70 11.04 0.47
N ARG A 130 26.90 10.80 -0.58
CA ARG A 130 25.51 10.32 -0.41
C ARG A 130 25.48 8.89 0.17
N ALA A 131 26.33 7.99 -0.29
CA ALA A 131 26.43 6.65 0.28
C ALA A 131 26.83 6.72 1.77
N HIS A 132 27.81 7.55 2.11
CA HIS A 132 28.23 7.76 3.49
C HIS A 132 27.11 8.35 4.36
N THR A 133 26.36 9.33 3.85
CA THR A 133 25.22 9.94 4.53
C THR A 133 24.14 8.89 4.82
N ILE A 134 23.81 8.03 3.84
CA ILE A 134 22.83 6.96 3.99
C ILE A 134 23.29 5.95 5.04
N GLN A 135 24.53 5.46 4.95
CA GLN A 135 25.09 4.52 5.90
C GLN A 135 25.13 5.06 7.33
N THR A 136 25.45 6.37 7.48
CA THR A 136 25.42 7.07 8.77
C THR A 136 23.99 7.12 9.33
N ALA A 137 22.99 7.47 8.51
CA ALA A 137 21.60 7.60 8.94
C ALA A 137 20.97 6.25 9.35
N VAL A 138 21.36 5.13 8.71
CA VAL A 138 20.78 3.81 9.01
C VAL A 138 21.61 3.01 10.00
N HIS A 139 22.74 3.53 10.46
CA HIS A 139 23.53 2.87 11.48
C HIS A 139 22.71 2.60 12.75
N VAL A 140 22.89 1.43 13.37
CA VAL A 140 22.07 1.03 14.53
C VAL A 140 22.13 2.03 15.69
N ASN A 141 23.29 2.66 15.88
CA ASN A 141 23.55 3.66 16.92
C ASN A 141 23.47 5.12 16.40
N ALA A 142 22.87 5.35 15.21
CA ALA A 142 22.75 6.70 14.65
C ALA A 142 22.00 7.64 15.60
N ARG A 143 22.51 8.85 15.76
CA ARG A 143 21.99 9.90 16.64
C ARG A 143 21.62 11.15 15.82
N PRO A 144 20.75 12.01 16.32
CA PRO A 144 20.40 13.24 15.61
C PRO A 144 21.62 14.12 15.23
N MET A 145 22.68 14.11 16.03
CA MET A 145 23.90 14.89 15.78
C MET A 145 24.83 14.29 14.73
N ASP A 146 24.60 13.05 14.30
CA ASP A 146 25.41 12.40 13.28
C ASP A 146 24.99 12.81 11.86
N ILE A 147 23.85 13.54 11.74
CA ILE A 147 23.34 14.11 10.49
C ILE A 147 23.03 15.60 10.65
N VAL A 148 23.06 16.33 9.54
CA VAL A 148 22.68 17.74 9.44
C VAL A 148 21.64 17.93 8.34
N SER A 149 20.93 19.05 8.36
CA SER A 149 19.97 19.46 7.32
C SER A 149 20.23 20.92 6.94
N PRO A 150 20.02 21.33 5.69
CA PRO A 150 19.67 20.48 4.53
C PRO A 150 20.86 19.68 4.01
N GLY A 151 20.59 18.73 3.09
CA GLY A 151 21.61 17.92 2.45
C GLY A 151 21.16 17.37 1.10
N HIS A 152 21.81 16.30 0.61
CA HIS A 152 21.61 15.76 -0.73
C HIS A 152 21.01 14.34 -0.74
N VAL A 153 20.56 13.85 0.42
CA VAL A 153 19.76 12.64 0.56
C VAL A 153 18.38 13.02 1.09
N PHE A 154 17.32 12.44 0.51
CA PHE A 154 15.94 12.79 0.81
C PHE A 154 15.25 11.64 1.57
N PRO A 155 15.12 11.72 2.91
CA PRO A 155 14.43 10.69 3.67
C PRO A 155 12.92 10.75 3.46
N LEU A 156 12.32 9.56 3.33
CA LEU A 156 10.88 9.32 3.23
C LEU A 156 10.45 8.45 4.40
N ILE A 157 9.42 8.87 5.12
CA ILE A 157 8.89 8.08 6.24
C ILE A 157 7.76 7.18 5.74
N ALA A 158 7.98 5.87 5.83
CA ALA A 158 6.99 4.86 5.50
C ALA A 158 5.80 4.89 6.46
N GLN A 159 4.60 4.66 5.94
CA GLN A 159 3.40 4.51 6.75
C GLN A 159 3.52 3.26 7.63
N LYS A 160 3.10 3.38 8.89
CA LYS A 160 3.00 2.24 9.78
C LYS A 160 2.03 1.20 9.20
N GLY A 161 2.47 -0.05 9.13
CA GLY A 161 1.75 -1.14 8.42
C GLY A 161 2.29 -1.43 7.03
N GLY A 162 3.15 -0.55 6.49
CA GLY A 162 3.86 -0.77 5.23
C GLY A 162 2.92 -0.88 4.03
N VAL A 163 3.25 -1.75 3.07
CA VAL A 163 2.46 -1.93 1.84
C VAL A 163 1.03 -2.41 2.07
N LEU A 164 0.73 -3.01 3.22
CA LEU A 164 -0.64 -3.39 3.59
C LEU A 164 -1.53 -2.18 3.90
N VAL A 165 -0.93 -1.00 4.10
CA VAL A 165 -1.62 0.27 4.34
C VAL A 165 -1.49 1.19 3.12
N ARG A 166 -0.28 1.39 2.60
CA ARG A 166 0.00 2.23 1.45
C ARG A 166 0.93 1.49 0.47
N ALA A 167 0.42 1.19 -0.73
CA ALA A 167 1.10 0.42 -1.75
C ALA A 167 2.13 1.25 -2.54
N GLY A 168 3.06 1.92 -1.85
CA GLY A 168 4.10 2.77 -2.45
C GLY A 168 5.50 2.20 -2.29
N HIS A 169 6.44 2.67 -3.13
CA HIS A 169 7.86 2.26 -3.09
C HIS A 169 8.51 2.55 -1.73
N THR A 170 8.10 3.64 -1.05
CA THR A 170 8.57 3.97 0.30
C THR A 170 8.30 2.85 1.30
N GLU A 171 7.05 2.39 1.35
CA GLU A 171 6.62 1.29 2.22
C GLU A 171 7.25 -0.03 1.80
N ALA A 172 7.27 -0.29 0.48
CA ALA A 172 7.83 -1.51 -0.09
C ALA A 172 9.32 -1.67 0.22
N GLY A 173 10.10 -0.59 0.14
CA GLY A 173 11.53 -0.60 0.48
C GLY A 173 11.77 -1.04 1.93
N CYS A 174 11.05 -0.43 2.88
CA CYS A 174 11.13 -0.80 4.30
C CYS A 174 10.68 -2.24 4.55
N ASP A 175 9.58 -2.66 3.93
CA ASP A 175 9.01 -4.00 4.11
C ASP A 175 9.92 -5.10 3.57
N ILE A 176 10.45 -4.93 2.36
CA ILE A 176 11.34 -5.93 1.74
C ILE A 176 12.63 -6.05 2.54
N ALA A 177 13.22 -4.94 2.98
CA ALA A 177 14.41 -4.97 3.84
C ALA A 177 14.13 -5.73 5.15
N LYS A 178 12.99 -5.46 5.81
CA LYS A 178 12.55 -6.17 7.01
C LYS A 178 12.33 -7.67 6.76
N LEU A 179 11.69 -8.05 5.64
CA LEU A 179 11.48 -9.44 5.25
C LEU A 179 12.82 -10.15 4.93
N ALA A 180 13.78 -9.42 4.41
CA ALA A 180 15.16 -9.89 4.22
C ALA A 180 15.95 -10.03 5.53
N LYS A 181 15.35 -9.68 6.70
CA LYS A 181 15.99 -9.68 8.03
C LYS A 181 17.11 -8.65 8.17
N LEU A 182 17.00 -7.54 7.49
CA LEU A 182 17.86 -6.38 7.52
C LEU A 182 17.23 -5.22 8.29
N ASP A 183 17.97 -4.11 8.46
CA ASP A 183 17.39 -2.85 8.92
C ASP A 183 16.23 -2.47 7.98
N ALA A 184 15.10 -2.03 8.53
CA ALA A 184 13.89 -1.71 7.77
C ALA A 184 14.03 -0.36 7.05
N SER A 185 15.07 -0.24 6.22
CA SER A 185 15.41 0.93 5.42
C SER A 185 15.92 0.52 4.04
N ALA A 186 15.61 1.30 3.03
CA ALA A 186 16.05 1.07 1.66
C ALA A 186 16.42 2.38 0.97
N VAL A 187 17.30 2.28 -0.03
CA VAL A 187 17.53 3.34 -1.01
C VAL A 187 16.66 3.06 -2.21
N ILE A 188 15.93 4.05 -2.67
CA ILE A 188 15.09 3.97 -3.85
C ILE A 188 15.43 5.10 -4.82
N CYS A 189 15.23 4.85 -6.11
CA CYS A 189 15.43 5.83 -7.17
C CYS A 189 14.56 5.46 -8.35
N GLU A 190 13.72 6.38 -8.81
CA GLU A 190 12.87 6.18 -9.98
C GLU A 190 13.70 5.94 -11.24
N ILE A 191 13.15 5.17 -12.19
CA ILE A 191 13.79 4.90 -13.47
C ILE A 191 13.13 5.73 -14.57
N LEU A 192 13.93 6.62 -15.19
CA LEU A 192 13.53 7.44 -16.31
C LEU A 192 14.16 6.92 -17.61
N LYS A 193 13.43 7.07 -18.70
CA LYS A 193 13.93 6.84 -20.06
C LYS A 193 14.94 7.92 -20.48
N ASP A 194 15.67 7.68 -21.57
CA ASP A 194 16.66 8.64 -22.10
C ASP A 194 16.07 10.01 -22.49
N ASN A 195 14.79 10.03 -22.85
CA ASN A 195 14.06 11.25 -23.18
C ASN A 195 13.51 12.01 -21.95
N GLY A 196 13.75 11.50 -20.72
CA GLY A 196 13.30 12.10 -19.47
C GLY A 196 11.88 11.71 -19.04
N GLU A 197 11.15 10.91 -19.81
CA GLU A 197 9.86 10.36 -19.38
C GLU A 197 10.06 9.20 -18.40
N MET A 198 9.04 8.91 -17.59
CA MET A 198 9.08 7.74 -16.71
C MET A 198 9.09 6.43 -17.49
N ALA A 199 9.96 5.51 -17.11
CA ALA A 199 9.97 4.17 -17.66
C ALA A 199 8.71 3.40 -17.19
N ARG A 200 8.12 2.63 -18.11
CA ARG A 200 6.95 1.77 -17.84
C ARG A 200 7.34 0.31 -17.97
N LEU A 201 6.45 -0.61 -17.63
CA LEU A 201 6.76 -2.04 -17.58
C LEU A 201 7.61 -2.57 -18.77
N PRO A 202 7.32 -2.26 -20.04
CA PRO A 202 8.16 -2.73 -21.14
C PRO A 202 9.60 -2.19 -21.07
N ASP A 203 9.74 -0.88 -20.80
CA ASP A 203 11.05 -0.22 -20.69
C ASP A 203 11.84 -0.77 -19.49
N LEU A 204 11.14 -1.05 -18.37
CA LEU A 204 11.73 -1.58 -17.13
C LEU A 204 12.23 -3.01 -17.28
N LEU A 205 11.54 -3.84 -18.08
CA LEU A 205 12.00 -5.19 -18.41
C LEU A 205 13.26 -5.17 -19.26
N ASP A 206 13.33 -4.27 -20.26
CA ASP A 206 14.52 -4.08 -21.10
C ASP A 206 15.68 -3.52 -20.27
N PHE A 207 15.41 -2.57 -19.39
CA PHE A 207 16.39 -2.01 -18.46
C PHE A 207 16.94 -3.09 -17.53
N ALA A 208 16.08 -3.87 -16.91
CA ALA A 208 16.47 -4.94 -15.99
C ALA A 208 17.30 -6.02 -16.70
N ALA A 209 16.90 -6.44 -17.90
CA ALA A 209 17.66 -7.39 -18.70
C ALA A 209 19.05 -6.86 -19.08
N LYS A 210 19.16 -5.57 -19.43
CA LYS A 210 20.43 -4.91 -19.77
C LYS A 210 21.41 -4.85 -18.59
N HIS A 211 20.89 -4.73 -17.37
CA HIS A 211 21.68 -4.50 -16.16
C HIS A 211 21.71 -5.72 -15.21
N ASP A 212 21.20 -6.87 -15.65
CA ASP A 212 21.11 -8.12 -14.86
C ASP A 212 20.42 -7.93 -13.51
N LEU A 213 19.28 -7.21 -13.52
CA LEU A 213 18.45 -6.94 -12.36
C LEU A 213 17.19 -7.79 -12.38
N LYS A 214 16.71 -8.23 -11.23
CA LYS A 214 15.39 -8.84 -11.09
C LYS A 214 14.31 -7.77 -10.97
N VAL A 215 13.13 -8.11 -11.50
CA VAL A 215 11.95 -7.25 -11.48
C VAL A 215 10.89 -7.87 -10.59
N GLY A 216 10.38 -7.14 -9.62
CA GLY A 216 9.27 -7.53 -8.77
C GLY A 216 8.13 -6.52 -8.80
N THR A 217 6.99 -6.84 -8.16
CA THR A 217 5.86 -5.93 -8.04
C THR A 217 5.46 -5.69 -6.58
N ILE A 218 4.98 -4.49 -6.29
CA ILE A 218 4.40 -4.18 -4.97
C ILE A 218 3.13 -5.02 -4.74
N ALA A 219 2.38 -5.34 -5.78
CA ALA A 219 1.21 -6.22 -5.69
C ALA A 219 1.56 -7.62 -5.18
N ASP A 220 2.67 -8.21 -5.67
CA ASP A 220 3.15 -9.52 -5.19
C ASP A 220 3.64 -9.44 -3.74
N LEU A 221 4.26 -8.32 -3.35
CA LEU A 221 4.67 -8.07 -1.96
C LEU A 221 3.46 -7.98 -1.03
N ILE A 222 2.40 -7.26 -1.43
CA ILE A 222 1.13 -7.19 -0.70
C ILE A 222 0.53 -8.58 -0.56
N ASN A 223 0.47 -9.35 -1.65
CA ASN A 223 -0.05 -10.72 -1.63
C ASN A 223 0.75 -11.60 -0.66
N TYR A 224 2.07 -11.56 -0.73
CA TYR A 224 2.96 -12.33 0.16
C TYR A 224 2.73 -11.98 1.63
N ARG A 225 2.73 -10.69 1.99
CA ARG A 225 2.49 -10.23 3.36
C ARG A 225 1.09 -10.56 3.84
N SER A 226 0.08 -10.36 3.00
CA SER A 226 -1.31 -10.58 3.35
C SER A 226 -1.70 -12.05 3.57
N GLN A 227 -0.85 -13.00 3.18
CA GLN A 227 -1.05 -14.43 3.49
C GLN A 227 -0.73 -14.75 4.97
N THR A 228 0.18 -14.00 5.58
CA THR A 228 0.68 -14.26 6.93
C THR A 228 0.36 -13.17 7.93
N GLU A 229 0.01 -11.97 7.45
CA GLU A 229 -0.24 -10.79 8.29
C GLU A 229 -1.64 -10.23 8.01
N SER A 230 -2.32 -9.78 9.06
CA SER A 230 -3.55 -8.98 8.96
C SER A 230 -3.48 -7.82 9.94
N LEU A 231 -3.82 -6.63 9.46
CA LEU A 231 -3.92 -5.42 10.28
C LEU A 231 -5.29 -5.29 10.95
N VAL A 232 -6.24 -6.16 10.60
CA VAL A 232 -7.60 -6.17 11.13
C VAL A 232 -7.92 -7.50 11.78
N LYS A 233 -8.66 -7.46 12.89
CA LYS A 233 -9.10 -8.64 13.63
C LYS A 233 -10.58 -8.52 13.96
N ARG A 234 -11.38 -9.56 13.68
CA ARG A 234 -12.75 -9.66 14.20
C ARG A 234 -12.72 -9.67 15.71
N VAL A 235 -13.51 -8.80 16.33
CA VAL A 235 -13.58 -8.68 17.79
C VAL A 235 -14.98 -8.90 18.34
N ALA A 236 -16.02 -8.70 17.53
CA ALA A 236 -17.40 -8.97 17.91
C ALA A 236 -18.25 -9.16 16.66
N GLU A 237 -19.33 -9.95 16.80
CA GLU A 237 -20.34 -10.09 15.75
C GLU A 237 -21.72 -10.37 16.34
N ARG A 238 -22.76 -9.90 15.67
CA ARG A 238 -24.15 -10.22 16.00
C ARG A 238 -25.07 -9.96 14.82
N LEU A 239 -26.23 -10.60 14.81
CA LEU A 239 -27.33 -10.23 13.94
C LEU A 239 -27.99 -8.94 14.45
N ILE A 240 -28.28 -8.01 13.55
CA ILE A 240 -29.04 -6.79 13.85
C ILE A 240 -30.23 -6.67 12.89
N GLU A 241 -31.34 -6.13 13.40
CA GLU A 241 -32.46 -5.69 12.57
C GLU A 241 -32.27 -4.23 12.18
N THR A 242 -32.42 -3.94 10.88
CA THR A 242 -32.35 -2.59 10.33
C THR A 242 -33.64 -2.25 9.63
N ALA A 243 -33.83 -0.98 9.24
CA ALA A 243 -35.00 -0.57 8.42
C ALA A 243 -35.07 -1.31 7.06
N TYR A 244 -33.97 -1.96 6.65
CA TYR A 244 -33.85 -2.70 5.37
C TYR A 244 -33.76 -4.23 5.58
N GLY A 245 -34.11 -4.70 6.78
CA GLY A 245 -34.06 -6.11 7.18
C GLY A 245 -32.79 -6.50 7.92
N PRO A 246 -32.61 -7.80 8.16
CA PRO A 246 -31.51 -8.32 9.00
C PRO A 246 -30.16 -8.25 8.29
N PHE A 247 -29.13 -7.84 9.04
CA PHE A 247 -27.72 -7.90 8.64
C PHE A 247 -26.88 -8.50 9.76
N GLN A 248 -25.86 -9.28 9.39
CA GLN A 248 -24.79 -9.66 10.30
C GLN A 248 -23.87 -8.45 10.47
N LEU A 249 -23.82 -7.88 11.66
CA LEU A 249 -22.90 -6.82 12.04
C LEU A 249 -21.62 -7.47 12.59
N ILE A 250 -20.47 -7.09 12.02
CA ILE A 250 -19.15 -7.57 12.46
C ILE A 250 -18.28 -6.36 12.77
N ALA A 251 -17.64 -6.38 13.94
CA ALA A 251 -16.68 -5.36 14.34
C ALA A 251 -15.25 -5.85 14.13
N TYR A 252 -14.46 -5.02 13.47
CA TYR A 252 -13.03 -5.25 13.20
C TYR A 252 -12.20 -4.21 13.95
N GLN A 253 -11.25 -4.66 14.74
CA GLN A 253 -10.26 -3.80 15.37
C GLN A 253 -9.02 -3.73 14.50
N GLU A 254 -8.62 -2.51 14.13
CA GLU A 254 -7.36 -2.22 13.44
C GLU A 254 -6.22 -2.13 14.46
N SER A 255 -5.10 -2.81 14.17
CA SER A 255 -3.95 -2.93 15.08
C SER A 255 -3.04 -1.69 15.11
N ILE A 256 -3.10 -0.81 14.10
CA ILE A 256 -2.19 0.34 13.97
C ILE A 256 -2.71 1.55 14.73
N ALA A 257 -3.93 2.01 14.40
CA ALA A 257 -4.58 3.16 15.03
C ALA A 257 -5.51 2.75 16.19
N ASN A 258 -5.66 1.46 16.44
CA ASN A 258 -6.58 0.89 17.45
C ASN A 258 -8.04 1.33 17.21
N GLN A 259 -8.40 1.59 15.96
CA GLN A 259 -9.75 1.97 15.56
C GLN A 259 -10.62 0.75 15.36
N THR A 260 -11.93 0.91 15.53
CA THR A 260 -12.90 -0.16 15.26
C THR A 260 -13.69 0.18 14.01
N HIS A 261 -13.58 -0.66 13.00
CA HIS A 261 -14.36 -0.61 11.77
C HIS A 261 -15.52 -1.59 11.85
N LEU A 262 -16.56 -1.37 11.04
CA LEU A 262 -17.75 -2.21 11.03
C LEU A 262 -17.97 -2.80 9.64
N ALA A 263 -18.49 -4.04 9.59
CA ALA A 263 -19.02 -4.62 8.36
C ALA A 263 -20.46 -5.06 8.57
N LEU A 264 -21.33 -4.72 7.63
CA LEU A 264 -22.68 -5.25 7.51
C LEU A 264 -22.69 -6.27 6.39
N VAL A 265 -23.04 -7.51 6.70
CA VAL A 265 -23.04 -8.61 5.75
C VAL A 265 -24.45 -9.17 5.61
N LYS A 266 -24.90 -9.36 4.37
CA LYS A 266 -26.13 -10.07 4.04
C LYS A 266 -25.81 -11.27 3.17
N GLY A 267 -26.47 -12.39 3.43
CA GLY A 267 -26.35 -13.61 2.64
C GLY A 267 -25.03 -14.35 2.82
N ASN A 268 -24.76 -15.30 1.95
CA ASN A 268 -23.54 -16.13 1.99
C ASN A 268 -22.52 -15.62 0.96
N ILE A 269 -21.38 -15.18 1.42
CA ILE A 269 -20.28 -14.70 0.57
C ILE A 269 -19.47 -15.91 0.12
N THR A 270 -19.34 -16.08 -1.21
CA THR A 270 -18.57 -17.17 -1.80
C THR A 270 -17.63 -16.62 -2.88
N ALA A 271 -16.46 -17.21 -3.02
CA ALA A 271 -15.39 -16.73 -3.90
C ALA A 271 -15.73 -16.77 -5.40
N ASP A 272 -16.66 -17.63 -5.80
CA ASP A 272 -17.12 -17.80 -7.19
C ASP A 272 -18.11 -16.72 -7.66
N LYS A 273 -18.82 -16.07 -6.71
CA LYS A 273 -19.84 -15.06 -7.01
C LYS A 273 -19.30 -13.64 -6.90
N SER A 274 -19.80 -12.77 -7.79
CA SER A 274 -19.57 -11.34 -7.67
C SER A 274 -20.57 -10.76 -6.67
N VAL A 275 -20.07 -10.14 -5.60
CA VAL A 275 -20.84 -9.65 -4.45
C VAL A 275 -21.04 -8.14 -4.56
N LEU A 276 -22.19 -7.64 -4.17
CA LEU A 276 -22.41 -6.19 -4.00
C LEU A 276 -21.57 -5.68 -2.82
N VAL A 277 -20.75 -4.68 -3.07
CA VAL A 277 -19.85 -4.12 -2.04
C VAL A 277 -19.97 -2.60 -2.00
N ARG A 278 -20.12 -2.05 -0.80
CA ARG A 278 -19.92 -0.64 -0.49
C ARG A 278 -18.83 -0.49 0.55
N VAL A 279 -17.80 0.26 0.25
CA VAL A 279 -16.87 0.77 1.25
C VAL A 279 -17.29 2.19 1.55
N HIS A 280 -17.78 2.42 2.77
CA HIS A 280 -18.31 3.70 3.22
C HIS A 280 -17.41 4.27 4.31
N GLU A 281 -16.88 5.43 4.07
CA GLU A 281 -16.12 6.20 5.03
C GLU A 281 -16.91 7.47 5.34
N PRO A 282 -17.61 7.53 6.49
CA PRO A 282 -18.38 8.70 6.87
C PRO A 282 -17.43 9.89 7.07
N LEU A 283 -17.72 11.00 6.43
CA LEU A 283 -17.00 12.26 6.60
C LEU A 283 -17.28 12.89 7.97
N SER A 284 -18.51 12.64 8.46
CA SER A 284 -18.99 13.07 9.78
C SER A 284 -20.11 12.14 10.24
N VAL A 285 -20.41 12.16 11.54
CA VAL A 285 -21.64 11.55 12.07
C VAL A 285 -22.89 12.11 11.40
N LEU A 286 -22.84 13.32 10.84
CA LEU A 286 -23.92 13.96 10.12
C LEU A 286 -24.29 13.24 8.82
N ASP A 287 -23.40 12.47 8.22
CA ASP A 287 -23.69 11.67 7.01
C ASP A 287 -24.78 10.62 7.24
N LEU A 288 -24.97 10.22 8.50
CA LEU A 288 -26.05 9.30 8.90
C LEU A 288 -27.37 10.00 9.16
N LEU A 289 -27.37 11.32 9.33
CA LEU A 289 -28.54 12.13 9.73
C LEU A 289 -29.07 12.96 8.58
N ASP A 290 -28.24 13.43 7.68
CA ASP A 290 -28.62 14.32 6.58
C ASP A 290 -28.83 13.53 5.27
N ALA A 291 -30.04 13.15 4.98
CA ALA A 291 -30.44 12.46 3.76
C ALA A 291 -30.24 13.31 2.48
N SER A 292 -30.07 14.65 2.61
CA SER A 292 -29.79 15.55 1.48
C SER A 292 -28.30 15.64 1.12
N ASN A 293 -27.44 15.07 1.96
CA ASN A 293 -25.99 15.10 1.77
C ASN A 293 -25.57 14.24 0.55
N LYS A 294 -25.05 14.91 -0.49
CA LYS A 294 -24.54 14.28 -1.72
C LYS A 294 -23.02 14.15 -1.73
N SER A 295 -22.36 14.17 -0.58
CA SER A 295 -20.89 14.03 -0.48
C SER A 295 -20.40 12.66 -0.91
N HIS A 296 -21.29 11.67 -0.92
CA HIS A 296 -21.02 10.30 -1.37
C HIS A 296 -21.81 9.97 -2.62
N SER A 297 -21.20 9.29 -3.59
CA SER A 297 -21.90 8.76 -4.78
C SER A 297 -23.01 7.77 -4.44
N TRP A 298 -22.85 7.05 -3.32
CA TRP A 298 -23.85 6.16 -2.73
C TRP A 298 -24.01 6.49 -1.25
N SER A 299 -25.22 6.81 -0.84
CA SER A 299 -25.53 6.95 0.58
C SER A 299 -25.54 5.60 1.28
N LEU A 300 -25.36 5.58 2.60
CA LEU A 300 -25.47 4.33 3.37
C LEU A 300 -26.89 3.71 3.26
N PRO A 301 -28.00 4.48 3.39
CA PRO A 301 -29.35 3.98 3.16
C PRO A 301 -29.56 3.33 1.78
N ASP A 302 -29.12 3.98 0.70
CA ASP A 302 -29.28 3.43 -0.66
C ASP A 302 -28.51 2.13 -0.84
N ALA A 303 -27.28 2.06 -0.31
CA ALA A 303 -26.47 0.85 -0.34
C ALA A 303 -27.12 -0.28 0.46
N MET A 304 -27.66 0.01 1.66
CA MET A 304 -28.41 -0.97 2.46
C MET A 304 -29.65 -1.47 1.75
N GLN A 305 -30.41 -0.56 1.13
CA GLN A 305 -31.62 -0.91 0.37
C GLN A 305 -31.27 -1.83 -0.81
N MET A 306 -30.25 -1.50 -1.60
CA MET A 306 -29.83 -2.31 -2.74
C MET A 306 -29.37 -3.70 -2.30
N ILE A 307 -28.53 -3.79 -1.26
CA ILE A 307 -28.05 -5.06 -0.72
C ILE A 307 -29.21 -5.86 -0.13
N SER A 308 -30.21 -5.20 0.48
CA SER A 308 -31.38 -5.89 1.04
C SER A 308 -32.20 -6.65 -0.01
N GLN A 309 -32.10 -6.28 -1.26
CA GLN A 309 -32.78 -6.92 -2.39
C GLN A 309 -31.91 -7.97 -3.11
N ALA A 310 -30.62 -8.03 -2.80
CA ALA A 310 -29.67 -8.96 -3.40
C ALA A 310 -29.56 -10.25 -2.57
N ASP A 311 -29.03 -11.32 -3.18
CA ASP A 311 -28.73 -12.59 -2.49
C ASP A 311 -27.62 -12.44 -1.46
N ALA A 312 -26.60 -11.62 -1.77
CA ALA A 312 -25.47 -11.35 -0.89
C ALA A 312 -24.88 -9.96 -1.14
N GLY A 313 -24.35 -9.38 -0.08
CA GLY A 313 -23.66 -8.09 -0.15
C GLY A 313 -22.97 -7.71 1.14
N VAL A 314 -22.05 -6.76 1.03
CA VAL A 314 -21.20 -6.27 2.13
C VAL A 314 -21.15 -4.76 2.12
N ILE A 315 -21.33 -4.14 3.28
CA ILE A 315 -20.96 -2.75 3.53
C ILE A 315 -19.83 -2.72 4.54
N VAL A 316 -18.68 -2.19 4.16
CA VAL A 316 -17.59 -1.90 5.08
C VAL A 316 -17.67 -0.44 5.48
N MET A 317 -17.82 -0.17 6.78
CA MET A 317 -17.81 1.17 7.35
C MET A 317 -16.45 1.44 7.98
N LEU A 318 -15.63 2.25 7.34
CA LEU A 318 -14.32 2.66 7.85
C LEU A 318 -14.51 3.87 8.75
N ARG A 319 -14.40 3.65 10.07
CA ARG A 319 -14.52 4.74 11.04
C ARG A 319 -13.29 5.64 11.02
N ARG A 320 -13.53 6.94 11.18
CA ARG A 320 -12.51 7.95 11.47
C ARG A 320 -12.69 8.48 12.90
N ASP A 321 -11.63 8.95 13.50
CA ASP A 321 -11.70 9.75 14.71
C ASP A 321 -12.15 11.17 14.30
N GLU A 322 -13.42 11.47 14.53
CA GLU A 322 -13.98 12.79 14.31
C GLU A 322 -13.84 13.60 15.61
N LYS A 323 -13.12 14.72 15.53
CA LYS A 323 -12.96 15.64 16.66
C LYS A 323 -14.18 16.53 16.81
N SER A 324 -14.44 17.03 18.03
CA SER A 324 -15.56 17.95 18.28
C SER A 324 -15.56 19.17 17.37
N GLU A 325 -14.38 19.69 17.05
CA GLU A 325 -14.19 20.83 16.14
C GLU A 325 -14.60 20.51 14.70
N ASP A 326 -14.36 19.26 14.25
CA ASP A 326 -14.74 18.80 12.90
C ASP A 326 -16.27 18.75 12.77
N VAL A 327 -16.96 18.23 13.80
CA VAL A 327 -18.44 18.21 13.84
C VAL A 327 -19.02 19.62 13.81
N ILE A 328 -18.47 20.53 14.64
CA ILE A 328 -18.92 21.93 14.68
C ILE A 328 -18.68 22.62 13.33
N HIS A 329 -17.52 22.37 12.73
CA HIS A 329 -17.19 22.91 11.41
C HIS A 329 -18.15 22.37 10.34
N ALA A 330 -18.47 21.06 10.37
CA ALA A 330 -19.39 20.43 9.45
C ALA A 330 -20.81 20.99 9.55
N ILE A 331 -21.29 21.32 10.76
CA ILE A 331 -22.59 21.96 10.98
C ILE A 331 -22.63 23.40 10.44
N ASN A 332 -21.54 24.15 10.59
CA ASN A 332 -21.45 25.54 10.19
C ASN A 332 -21.19 25.76 8.69
N SER A 333 -20.63 24.76 8.01
CA SER A 333 -20.35 24.80 6.57
C SER A 333 -21.55 24.24 5.82
N ALA A 334 -22.22 25.09 4.99
CA ALA A 334 -23.30 24.67 4.09
C ALA A 334 -22.83 23.60 3.06
N ASN A 335 -21.55 23.40 2.91
CA ASN A 335 -20.94 22.33 2.13
C ASN A 335 -19.94 21.63 3.02
N PHE A 336 -20.10 20.33 3.25
CA PHE A 336 -19.03 19.50 3.79
C PHE A 336 -17.78 19.74 2.94
N PRO A 337 -16.64 20.02 3.55
CA PRO A 337 -15.42 20.16 2.76
C PRO A 337 -15.27 18.87 1.97
N ALA A 338 -15.36 18.98 0.64
CA ALA A 338 -15.10 17.89 -0.30
C ALA A 338 -13.59 17.55 -0.28
N ASN A 339 -13.05 17.31 0.89
CA ASN A 339 -11.71 16.77 1.05
C ASN A 339 -11.81 15.24 0.92
N ASN A 340 -12.46 14.79 -0.16
CA ASN A 340 -12.57 13.41 -0.59
C ASN A 340 -11.22 12.85 -1.08
N GLN A 341 -10.15 13.17 -0.38
CA GLN A 341 -8.91 12.41 -0.52
C GLN A 341 -9.07 11.14 0.32
N TYR A 342 -9.73 10.13 -0.29
CA TYR A 342 -9.52 8.76 0.16
C TYR A 342 -8.02 8.57 0.27
N THR A 343 -7.52 8.39 1.47
CA THR A 343 -6.11 8.12 1.63
C THR A 343 -5.87 6.69 1.16
N LEU A 344 -4.75 6.42 0.49
CA LEU A 344 -4.36 5.07 0.07
C LEU A 344 -4.38 4.08 1.25
N LYS A 345 -4.26 4.57 2.48
CA LYS A 345 -4.40 3.84 3.73
C LYS A 345 -5.77 3.16 3.88
N ASP A 346 -6.84 3.85 3.50
CA ASP A 346 -8.20 3.37 3.71
C ASP A 346 -8.53 2.20 2.78
N TYR A 347 -7.91 2.17 1.60
CA TYR A 347 -8.05 1.03 0.68
C TYR A 347 -7.47 -0.26 1.25
N GLY A 348 -6.30 -0.21 1.90
CA GLY A 348 -5.65 -1.39 2.48
C GLY A 348 -6.47 -2.02 3.60
N ILE A 349 -7.03 -1.22 4.51
CA ILE A 349 -7.87 -1.71 5.61
C ILE A 349 -9.18 -2.29 5.09
N GLY A 350 -9.86 -1.56 4.19
CA GLY A 350 -11.09 -2.04 3.55
C GLY A 350 -10.88 -3.35 2.79
N ALA A 351 -9.80 -3.47 2.05
CA ALA A 351 -9.44 -4.68 1.31
C ALA A 351 -9.22 -5.89 2.24
N GLN A 352 -8.52 -5.70 3.36
CA GLN A 352 -8.31 -6.77 4.33
C GLN A 352 -9.60 -7.23 4.99
N ILE A 353 -10.53 -6.32 5.31
CA ILE A 353 -11.86 -6.65 5.82
C ILE A 353 -12.64 -7.46 4.78
N LEU A 354 -12.68 -7.01 3.53
CA LEU A 354 -13.37 -7.71 2.44
C LEU A 354 -12.80 -9.12 2.21
N ARG A 355 -11.48 -9.25 2.24
CA ARG A 355 -10.81 -10.55 2.12
C ARG A 355 -11.17 -11.49 3.27
N ASP A 356 -11.16 -11.00 4.52
CA ASP A 356 -11.54 -11.78 5.69
C ASP A 356 -12.99 -12.25 5.64
N LEU A 357 -13.88 -11.47 4.98
CA LEU A 357 -15.27 -11.83 4.70
C LEU A 357 -15.42 -12.84 3.54
N GLY A 358 -14.35 -13.20 2.85
CA GLY A 358 -14.37 -14.14 1.73
C GLY A 358 -14.74 -13.53 0.38
N VAL A 359 -14.76 -12.19 0.28
CA VAL A 359 -14.98 -11.51 -1.01
C VAL A 359 -13.76 -11.71 -1.89
N VAL A 360 -13.98 -12.11 -3.14
CA VAL A 360 -12.96 -12.22 -4.20
C VAL A 360 -13.35 -11.33 -5.38
N LYS A 361 -14.60 -11.43 -5.83
CA LYS A 361 -15.15 -10.62 -6.92
C LYS A 361 -16.22 -9.69 -6.38
N MET A 362 -16.20 -8.43 -6.81
CA MET A 362 -17.18 -7.46 -6.31
C MET A 362 -17.72 -6.56 -7.42
N ARG A 363 -19.00 -6.23 -7.28
CA ARG A 363 -19.66 -5.11 -7.94
C ARG A 363 -19.65 -3.96 -6.95
N LEU A 364 -18.85 -2.94 -7.23
CA LEU A 364 -18.57 -1.86 -6.26
C LEU A 364 -19.54 -0.71 -6.44
N MET A 365 -20.26 -0.38 -5.38
CA MET A 365 -21.15 0.78 -5.32
C MET A 365 -20.32 2.05 -5.08
N ALA A 366 -19.76 2.58 -6.16
CA ALA A 366 -18.92 3.77 -6.20
C ALA A 366 -18.82 4.29 -7.64
N GLU A 367 -18.53 5.58 -7.80
CA GLU A 367 -18.10 6.09 -9.10
C GLU A 367 -16.82 5.40 -9.58
N PRO A 368 -16.68 5.15 -10.90
CA PRO A 368 -15.47 4.57 -11.46
C PRO A 368 -14.23 5.38 -11.08
N ARG A 369 -13.26 4.73 -10.49
CA ARG A 369 -11.99 5.33 -10.07
C ARG A 369 -10.87 4.31 -10.06
N LYS A 370 -9.65 4.79 -10.13
CA LYS A 370 -8.47 3.95 -9.95
C LYS A 370 -8.41 3.42 -8.53
N MET A 371 -8.26 2.10 -8.40
CA MET A 371 -8.14 1.41 -7.10
C MET A 371 -6.85 0.59 -7.09
N PRO A 372 -5.73 1.23 -6.78
CA PRO A 372 -4.43 0.58 -6.85
C PRO A 372 -4.35 -0.62 -5.91
N SER A 373 -3.71 -1.67 -6.40
CA SER A 373 -3.29 -2.85 -5.62
C SER A 373 -4.39 -3.76 -5.08
N MET A 374 -5.66 -3.64 -5.55
CA MET A 374 -6.72 -4.58 -5.16
C MET A 374 -6.35 -6.02 -5.50
N ALA A 375 -5.69 -6.24 -6.64
CA ALA A 375 -5.21 -7.56 -7.06
C ALA A 375 -4.22 -8.18 -6.05
N GLY A 376 -3.38 -7.37 -5.40
CA GLY A 376 -2.47 -7.82 -4.34
C GLY A 376 -3.19 -8.37 -3.11
N PHE A 377 -4.42 -7.90 -2.84
CA PHE A 377 -5.28 -8.46 -1.81
C PHE A 377 -6.14 -9.64 -2.31
N GLY A 378 -6.00 -10.04 -3.56
CA GLY A 378 -6.84 -11.08 -4.17
C GLY A 378 -8.27 -10.62 -4.46
N LEU A 379 -8.50 -9.31 -4.58
CA LEU A 379 -9.80 -8.70 -4.87
C LEU A 379 -9.88 -8.25 -6.33
N GLN A 380 -11.05 -8.46 -6.94
CA GLN A 380 -11.34 -8.03 -8.29
C GLN A 380 -12.63 -7.21 -8.33
N VAL A 381 -12.56 -5.96 -8.79
CA VAL A 381 -13.74 -5.16 -9.14
C VAL A 381 -14.20 -5.58 -10.53
N THR A 382 -15.40 -6.17 -10.61
CA THR A 382 -15.98 -6.62 -11.88
C THR A 382 -16.86 -5.56 -12.53
N GLU A 383 -17.43 -4.66 -11.73
CA GLU A 383 -18.33 -3.61 -12.16
C GLU A 383 -18.35 -2.47 -11.14
N PHE A 384 -18.51 -1.23 -11.60
CA PHE A 384 -18.89 -0.07 -10.79
C PHE A 384 -20.36 0.24 -11.00
N LEU A 385 -21.08 0.60 -9.92
CA LEU A 385 -22.51 0.87 -9.90
C LEU A 385 -22.78 2.31 -9.51
#